data_c1ae9af06512d82cf7488078a1db01f9
#
_entry.id   c1ae9af06512d82cf7488078a1db01f9
#
_cell.length_a   1.000
_cell.length_b   1.000
_cell.length_c   1.000
_cell.angle_alpha   90.00
_cell.angle_beta   90.00
_cell.angle_gamma   90.00
#
_symmetry.space_group_name_H-M   'P 1'
#
loop_
_entity.id
_entity.type
_entity.pdbx_description
1 polymer ?
#
loop_
_entity_poly.entity_id
_entity_poly.type
_entity_poly.pdbx_seq_one_letter_code
_entity_poly.pdbx_strand_id
1 'polypeptide(L)'
;MYAEVLGEWARFLITLIAFLCIFGTVITGIDKIGFATAQYVLNMDDLAESRNVDPDKYSKGLLLNNLSITPVNDDIVTLGASAAESILSEEDKETVDMIIVATESSIDQSKAASTYIHSLLGIQPFARSIEMKEACYGATAALDYARLHVQKHPESKVLVIASDVAHYGVNTPGEPTQGAGSIAMLISKDPRILLLNDKSVAQTRDIMDFWRPNYSTTPFVNGIYSTKQYLDMLKTTWAEFQKRFDTSLADFSAFCFHLPFPKLALKGFNKVMDKNLPEDLKEKLKENFESSIIYSKQVGNIYTGSIYLGLLSLLENSKNLVAGDNIAFFSYGSGAVAEIFSATLVDGFKDMLQTNRLETLKQRIRLSVEDYEKIFFEEPVIDAEGNATITEYKTGAYALKEIREHQRIYGKVNDK
;
A
#
# COMPACT_ATOMS: atom_id res chain seq x y z
N MET A 1 32.36 -45.06 -30.72
CA MET A 1 31.59 -45.35 -29.47
C MET A 1 31.89 -44.32 -28.38
N TYR A 2 33.15 -44.24 -27.83
CA TYR A 2 33.42 -43.24 -26.76
C TYR A 2 33.31 -41.78 -27.21
N ALA A 3 33.72 -41.42 -28.42
CA ALA A 3 33.65 -40.04 -28.96
C ALA A 3 32.22 -39.61 -29.28
N GLU A 4 31.34 -40.51 -29.67
CA GLU A 4 29.94 -40.25 -29.97
C GLU A 4 29.15 -40.00 -28.66
N VAL A 5 29.42 -40.79 -27.62
CA VAL A 5 28.80 -40.62 -26.28
C VAL A 5 29.22 -39.29 -25.66
N LEU A 6 30.48 -38.87 -25.79
CA LEU A 6 30.95 -37.54 -25.35
C LEU A 6 30.28 -36.41 -26.13
N GLY A 7 30.05 -36.60 -27.44
CA GLY A 7 29.35 -35.62 -28.29
C GLY A 7 27.87 -35.45 -27.92
N GLU A 8 27.18 -36.53 -27.55
CA GLU A 8 25.78 -36.48 -27.08
C GLU A 8 25.65 -35.80 -25.69
N TRP A 9 26.55 -36.11 -24.77
CA TRP A 9 26.59 -35.46 -23.47
C TRP A 9 26.89 -33.94 -23.57
N ALA A 10 27.82 -33.54 -24.45
CA ALA A 10 28.13 -32.15 -24.72
C ALA A 10 26.91 -31.42 -25.33
N ARG A 11 26.20 -32.03 -26.28
CA ARG A 11 24.96 -31.45 -26.82
C ARG A 11 23.86 -31.35 -25.77
N PHE A 12 23.68 -32.39 -24.94
CA PHE A 12 22.71 -32.37 -23.83
C PHE A 12 23.04 -31.27 -22.81
N LEU A 13 24.33 -31.13 -22.43
CA LEU A 13 24.76 -30.04 -21.52
C LEU A 13 24.55 -28.65 -22.13
N ILE A 14 24.88 -28.46 -23.42
CA ILE A 14 24.66 -27.20 -24.13
C ILE A 14 23.18 -26.89 -24.22
N THR A 15 22.35 -27.89 -24.53
CA THR A 15 20.88 -27.72 -24.56
C THR A 15 20.32 -27.43 -23.17
N LEU A 16 20.83 -28.10 -22.13
CA LEU A 16 20.45 -27.86 -20.74
C LEU A 16 20.89 -26.48 -20.25
N ILE A 17 22.10 -26.05 -20.57
CA ILE A 17 22.61 -24.69 -20.28
C ILE A 17 21.83 -23.65 -21.06
N ALA A 18 21.54 -23.87 -22.35
CA ALA A 18 20.70 -22.99 -23.14
C ALA A 18 19.27 -22.94 -22.59
N PHE A 19 18.70 -24.08 -22.15
CA PHE A 19 17.40 -24.14 -21.50
C PHE A 19 17.40 -23.40 -20.15
N LEU A 20 18.44 -23.59 -19.31
CA LEU A 20 18.60 -22.85 -18.06
C LEU A 20 18.88 -21.35 -18.26
N CYS A 21 19.55 -20.96 -19.36
CA CYS A 21 19.73 -19.55 -19.72
C CYS A 21 18.44 -18.92 -20.30
N ILE A 22 17.58 -19.70 -20.95
CA ILE A 22 16.28 -19.24 -21.47
C ILE A 22 15.23 -19.13 -20.35
N PHE A 23 15.36 -19.93 -19.29
CA PHE A 23 14.48 -19.94 -18.12
C PHE A 23 15.18 -19.46 -16.83
N GLY A 24 16.24 -18.67 -16.95
CA GLY A 24 16.80 -17.95 -15.81
C GLY A 24 15.66 -17.13 -15.17
N THR A 25 15.32 -17.42 -13.91
CA THR A 25 14.25 -16.71 -13.20
C THR A 25 14.58 -15.24 -13.22
N VAL A 26 13.75 -14.44 -13.93
CA VAL A 26 13.92 -12.98 -13.96
C VAL A 26 13.70 -12.45 -12.54
N ILE A 27 14.73 -11.90 -11.97
CA ILE A 27 14.69 -11.28 -10.64
C ILE A 27 13.81 -10.04 -10.74
N THR A 28 12.71 -10.01 -10.01
CA THR A 28 11.69 -8.96 -10.10
C THR A 28 11.35 -8.42 -8.73
N GLY A 29 11.10 -7.13 -8.63
CA GLY A 29 10.72 -6.54 -7.36
C GLY A 29 10.42 -5.04 -7.43
N ILE A 30 10.41 -4.41 -6.27
CA ILE A 30 10.16 -2.97 -6.12
C ILE A 30 11.46 -2.21 -6.40
N ASP A 31 11.47 -1.46 -7.50
CA ASP A 31 12.59 -0.60 -7.90
C ASP A 31 12.52 0.79 -7.28
N LYS A 32 11.32 1.35 -7.21
CA LYS A 32 11.04 2.65 -6.59
C LYS A 32 9.77 2.59 -5.78
N ILE A 33 9.70 3.38 -4.70
CA ILE A 33 8.51 3.51 -3.86
C ILE A 33 8.27 4.98 -3.50
N GLY A 34 7.05 5.47 -3.75
CA GLY A 34 6.61 6.83 -3.47
C GLY A 34 5.38 6.88 -2.58
N PHE A 35 5.16 8.02 -1.95
CA PHE A 35 4.05 8.23 -1.04
C PHE A 35 3.49 9.64 -1.17
N ALA A 36 2.17 9.76 -1.16
CA ALA A 36 1.45 11.01 -0.99
C ALA A 36 0.30 10.85 0.00
N THR A 37 -0.02 11.93 0.68
CA THR A 37 -1.16 12.02 1.59
C THR A 37 -1.74 13.43 1.57
N ALA A 38 -2.95 13.61 2.12
CA ALA A 38 -3.61 14.89 2.18
C ALA A 38 -2.77 15.95 2.93
N GLN A 39 -2.95 17.22 2.52
CA GLN A 39 -2.29 18.37 3.15
C GLN A 39 -2.90 18.75 4.50
N TYR A 40 -4.06 18.22 4.83
CA TYR A 40 -4.77 18.50 6.08
C TYR A 40 -4.67 17.33 7.05
N VAL A 41 -4.65 17.66 8.32
CA VAL A 41 -4.48 16.68 9.40
C VAL A 41 -5.37 17.02 10.59
N LEU A 42 -6.04 16.00 11.14
CA LEU A 42 -6.79 16.07 12.40
C LEU A 42 -5.97 15.41 13.50
N ASN A 43 -5.76 16.15 14.61
CA ASN A 43 -5.06 15.60 15.75
C ASN A 43 -6.00 14.72 16.60
N MET A 44 -5.50 13.59 17.09
CA MET A 44 -6.32 12.62 17.83
C MET A 44 -6.71 13.09 19.22
N ASP A 45 -5.93 13.94 19.86
CA ASP A 45 -6.28 14.51 21.17
C ASP A 45 -7.43 15.52 21.03
N ASP A 46 -7.41 16.37 19.98
CA ASP A 46 -8.50 17.30 19.64
C ASP A 46 -9.81 16.55 19.36
N LEU A 47 -9.71 15.45 18.60
CA LEU A 47 -10.86 14.60 18.31
C LEU A 47 -11.40 13.96 19.59
N ALA A 48 -10.52 13.43 20.45
CA ALA A 48 -10.92 12.81 21.72
C ALA A 48 -11.63 13.80 22.64
N GLU A 49 -11.11 15.03 22.78
CA GLU A 49 -11.73 16.08 23.57
C GLU A 49 -13.13 16.43 23.01
N SER A 50 -13.25 16.64 21.70
CA SER A 50 -14.53 16.96 21.06
C SER A 50 -15.57 15.84 21.20
N ARG A 51 -15.15 14.59 21.26
CA ARG A 51 -16.04 13.41 21.42
C ARG A 51 -16.24 13.01 22.89
N ASN A 52 -15.72 13.77 23.87
CA ASN A 52 -15.74 13.45 25.29
C ASN A 52 -15.17 12.04 25.57
N VAL A 53 -14.08 11.68 24.92
CA VAL A 53 -13.40 10.40 25.04
C VAL A 53 -12.02 10.63 25.68
N ASP A 54 -11.60 9.71 26.55
CA ASP A 54 -10.23 9.73 27.08
C ASP A 54 -9.21 9.67 25.93
N PRO A 55 -8.28 10.65 25.78
CA PRO A 55 -7.25 10.68 24.74
C PRO A 55 -6.40 9.41 24.68
N ASP A 56 -6.16 8.75 25.83
CA ASP A 56 -5.43 7.48 25.90
C ASP A 56 -6.11 6.35 25.10
N LYS A 57 -7.42 6.44 24.87
CA LYS A 57 -8.14 5.47 24.05
C LYS A 57 -7.66 5.49 22.58
N TYR A 58 -7.25 6.65 22.07
CA TYR A 58 -6.74 6.81 20.73
C TYR A 58 -5.20 6.67 20.68
N SER A 59 -4.49 7.43 21.51
CA SER A 59 -3.02 7.45 21.52
C SER A 59 -2.40 6.12 21.98
N LYS A 60 -2.95 5.45 23.01
CA LYS A 60 -2.49 4.14 23.52
C LYS A 60 -3.35 2.97 23.03
N GLY A 61 -4.66 3.19 22.89
CA GLY A 61 -5.62 2.15 22.48
C GLY A 61 -5.54 1.81 21.00
N LEU A 62 -5.30 2.78 20.12
CA LEU A 62 -5.14 2.60 18.68
C LEU A 62 -3.69 2.81 18.21
N LEU A 63 -2.87 3.52 18.98
CA LEU A 63 -1.52 4.00 18.63
C LEU A 63 -1.56 5.00 17.46
N LEU A 64 -2.53 5.90 17.43
CA LEU A 64 -2.70 6.95 16.44
C LEU A 64 -2.49 8.33 17.07
N ASN A 65 -1.80 9.22 16.35
CA ASN A 65 -1.56 10.60 16.74
C ASN A 65 -2.35 11.57 15.86
N ASN A 66 -2.47 11.26 14.58
CA ASN A 66 -3.11 12.12 13.59
C ASN A 66 -3.84 11.28 12.53
N LEU A 67 -4.86 11.88 11.90
CA LEU A 67 -5.54 11.37 10.72
C LEU A 67 -5.33 12.34 9.55
N SER A 68 -5.05 11.81 8.36
CA SER A 68 -5.05 12.59 7.12
C SER A 68 -6.47 12.80 6.63
N ILE A 69 -6.80 14.06 6.27
CA ILE A 69 -8.14 14.47 5.85
C ILE A 69 -8.06 15.04 4.44
N THR A 70 -8.82 14.44 3.52
CA THR A 70 -8.94 14.92 2.13
C THR A 70 -10.10 15.91 2.00
N PRO A 71 -9.88 17.08 1.40
CA PRO A 71 -10.97 17.97 0.98
C PRO A 71 -11.60 17.48 -0.33
N VAL A 72 -12.70 18.11 -0.74
CA VAL A 72 -13.52 17.76 -1.92
C VAL A 72 -12.75 17.73 -3.25
N ASN A 73 -11.63 18.46 -3.36
CA ASN A 73 -10.77 18.50 -4.54
C ASN A 73 -9.56 17.56 -4.48
N ASP A 74 -9.48 16.69 -3.45
CA ASP A 74 -8.39 15.71 -3.25
C ASP A 74 -8.98 14.31 -3.07
N ASP A 75 -8.65 13.38 -3.95
CA ASP A 75 -9.19 12.01 -3.94
C ASP A 75 -8.13 10.96 -4.33
N ILE A 76 -8.53 9.73 -4.57
CA ILE A 76 -7.61 8.63 -4.91
C ILE A 76 -6.82 8.88 -6.20
N VAL A 77 -7.35 9.67 -7.14
CA VAL A 77 -6.66 10.01 -8.39
C VAL A 77 -5.54 11.01 -8.13
N THR A 78 -5.83 12.08 -7.39
CA THR A 78 -4.87 13.15 -7.07
C THR A 78 -3.74 12.66 -6.17
N LEU A 79 -4.09 11.85 -5.15
CA LEU A 79 -3.13 11.19 -4.26
C LEU A 79 -2.28 10.17 -5.03
N GLY A 80 -2.91 9.34 -5.87
CA GLY A 80 -2.23 8.34 -6.69
C GLY A 80 -1.26 8.95 -7.69
N ALA A 81 -1.69 9.98 -8.41
CA ALA A 81 -0.84 10.72 -9.34
C ALA A 81 0.33 11.41 -8.61
N SER A 82 0.07 12.03 -7.45
CA SER A 82 1.12 12.68 -6.66
C SER A 82 2.16 11.70 -6.12
N ALA A 83 1.73 10.53 -5.64
CA ALA A 83 2.64 9.48 -5.18
C ALA A 83 3.51 8.95 -6.34
N ALA A 84 2.90 8.69 -7.50
CA ALA A 84 3.60 8.18 -8.67
C ALA A 84 4.56 9.20 -9.29
N GLU A 85 4.16 10.47 -9.41
CA GLU A 85 5.02 11.53 -9.95
C GLU A 85 6.30 11.71 -9.10
N SER A 86 6.22 11.47 -7.80
CA SER A 86 7.38 11.62 -6.90
C SER A 86 8.52 10.64 -7.19
N ILE A 87 8.28 9.57 -7.97
CA ILE A 87 9.26 8.51 -8.26
C ILE A 87 9.54 8.28 -9.74
N LEU A 88 8.67 8.75 -10.64
CA LEU A 88 8.82 8.51 -12.06
C LEU A 88 9.75 9.53 -12.70
N SER A 89 10.74 9.05 -13.46
CA SER A 89 11.49 9.85 -14.42
C SER A 89 10.77 9.88 -15.77
N GLU A 90 11.18 10.77 -16.69
CA GLU A 90 10.64 10.77 -18.06
C GLU A 90 10.89 9.44 -18.77
N GLU A 91 12.05 8.81 -18.57
CA GLU A 91 12.34 7.47 -19.09
C GLU A 91 11.37 6.40 -18.55
N ASP A 92 10.98 6.48 -17.27
CA ASP A 92 9.99 5.55 -16.72
C ASP A 92 8.63 5.73 -17.38
N LYS A 93 8.21 6.97 -17.65
CA LYS A 93 6.94 7.25 -18.34
C LYS A 93 6.89 6.70 -19.76
N GLU A 94 8.03 6.63 -20.43
CA GLU A 94 8.16 6.03 -21.75
C GLU A 94 8.22 4.49 -21.73
N THR A 95 8.66 3.89 -20.61
CA THR A 95 8.89 2.44 -20.49
C THR A 95 7.83 1.71 -19.67
N VAL A 96 7.02 2.40 -18.88
CA VAL A 96 5.85 1.79 -18.20
C VAL A 96 4.84 1.33 -19.23
N ASP A 97 4.54 0.03 -19.23
CA ASP A 97 3.57 -0.58 -20.16
C ASP A 97 2.31 -1.10 -19.43
N MET A 98 2.25 -0.93 -18.11
CA MET A 98 1.07 -1.25 -17.32
C MET A 98 0.95 -0.38 -16.06
N ILE A 99 -0.27 0.11 -15.79
CA ILE A 99 -0.64 0.80 -14.55
C ILE A 99 -1.76 0.01 -13.89
N ILE A 100 -1.58 -0.31 -12.62
CA ILE A 100 -2.60 -0.96 -11.79
C ILE A 100 -2.87 -0.07 -10.59
N VAL A 101 -4.09 0.46 -10.50
CA VAL A 101 -4.56 1.12 -9.27
C VAL A 101 -5.33 0.10 -8.44
N ALA A 102 -4.87 -0.14 -7.22
CA ALA A 102 -5.59 -0.92 -6.24
C ALA A 102 -6.29 0.02 -5.27
N THR A 103 -7.60 -0.13 -5.13
CA THR A 103 -8.42 0.74 -4.27
C THR A 103 -9.72 0.05 -3.86
N GLU A 104 -10.21 0.39 -2.67
CA GLU A 104 -11.59 0.15 -2.26
C GLU A 104 -12.41 1.45 -2.15
N SER A 105 -11.82 2.58 -2.59
CA SER A 105 -12.41 3.92 -2.62
C SER A 105 -12.68 4.40 -4.05
N SER A 106 -13.09 3.48 -4.96
CA SER A 106 -13.36 3.78 -6.38
C SER A 106 -14.29 4.98 -6.54
N ILE A 107 -13.99 5.81 -7.54
CA ILE A 107 -14.76 7.04 -7.87
C ILE A 107 -15.76 6.85 -9.00
N ASP A 108 -15.71 5.73 -9.70
CA ASP A 108 -16.55 5.37 -10.83
C ASP A 108 -16.77 3.85 -10.88
N GLN A 109 -17.94 3.39 -11.33
CA GLN A 109 -18.27 1.96 -11.41
C GLN A 109 -17.75 1.29 -12.70
N SER A 110 -17.27 2.06 -13.66
CA SER A 110 -16.83 1.58 -14.98
C SER A 110 -15.45 2.07 -15.36
N LYS A 111 -15.20 3.39 -15.23
CA LYS A 111 -13.93 4.00 -15.59
C LYS A 111 -12.93 3.89 -14.44
N ALA A 112 -11.85 3.17 -14.66
CA ALA A 112 -10.80 2.98 -13.68
C ALA A 112 -10.06 4.30 -13.34
N ALA A 113 -9.74 4.53 -12.07
CA ALA A 113 -8.92 5.65 -11.61
C ALA A 113 -7.54 5.67 -12.30
N SER A 114 -7.01 4.49 -12.63
CA SER A 114 -5.74 4.35 -13.34
C SER A 114 -5.70 5.04 -14.70
N THR A 115 -6.84 5.18 -15.41
CA THR A 115 -6.89 5.88 -16.70
C THR A 115 -6.77 7.39 -16.56
N TYR A 116 -7.29 7.97 -15.47
CA TYR A 116 -7.06 9.37 -15.13
C TYR A 116 -5.59 9.61 -14.78
N ILE A 117 -5.02 8.77 -13.92
CA ILE A 117 -3.63 8.87 -13.49
C ILE A 117 -2.67 8.69 -14.67
N HIS A 118 -2.94 7.74 -15.57
CA HIS A 118 -2.18 7.58 -16.82
C HIS A 118 -2.06 8.89 -17.60
N SER A 119 -3.18 9.56 -17.81
CA SER A 119 -3.24 10.85 -18.54
C SER A 119 -2.51 11.96 -17.79
N LEU A 120 -2.73 12.09 -16.48
CA LEU A 120 -2.11 13.12 -15.65
C LEU A 120 -0.59 13.03 -15.62
N LEU A 121 -0.05 11.81 -15.60
CA LEU A 121 1.39 11.55 -15.57
C LEU A 121 2.05 11.66 -16.95
N GLY A 122 1.28 11.68 -18.04
CA GLY A 122 1.80 11.66 -19.40
C GLY A 122 2.53 10.36 -19.75
N ILE A 123 2.03 9.22 -19.26
CA ILE A 123 2.59 7.91 -19.58
C ILE A 123 2.26 7.55 -21.05
N GLN A 124 3.19 6.86 -21.71
CA GLN A 124 3.07 6.50 -23.11
C GLN A 124 1.75 5.75 -23.41
N PRO A 125 1.11 5.96 -24.59
CA PRO A 125 -0.29 5.57 -24.83
C PRO A 125 -0.55 4.07 -24.97
N PHE A 126 0.48 3.23 -25.12
CA PHE A 126 0.35 1.78 -25.28
C PHE A 126 0.43 1.00 -23.95
N ALA A 127 0.40 1.70 -22.81
CA ALA A 127 0.32 1.08 -21.50
C ALA A 127 -1.09 0.55 -21.21
N ARG A 128 -1.18 -0.65 -20.61
CA ARG A 128 -2.43 -1.15 -20.04
C ARG A 128 -2.76 -0.38 -18.77
N SER A 129 -4.04 -0.13 -18.52
CA SER A 129 -4.51 0.61 -17.34
C SER A 129 -5.73 -0.10 -16.76
N ILE A 130 -5.62 -0.55 -15.50
CA ILE A 130 -6.69 -1.29 -14.82
C ILE A 130 -6.83 -0.86 -13.36
N GLU A 131 -7.99 -1.14 -12.77
CA GLU A 131 -8.26 -0.99 -11.35
C GLU A 131 -8.56 -2.36 -10.74
N MET A 132 -7.97 -2.67 -9.57
CA MET A 132 -8.17 -3.92 -8.83
C MET A 132 -8.81 -3.67 -7.47
N LYS A 133 -9.78 -4.52 -7.12
CA LYS A 133 -10.50 -4.44 -5.84
C LYS A 133 -10.60 -5.80 -5.17
N GLU A 134 -10.10 -5.89 -3.96
CA GLU A 134 -10.40 -6.87 -2.91
C GLU A 134 -10.10 -6.24 -1.56
N ALA A 135 -10.95 -5.30 -1.16
CA ALA A 135 -10.75 -4.49 0.03
C ALA A 135 -9.26 -4.07 0.18
N CYS A 136 -8.69 -4.14 1.37
CA CYS A 136 -7.30 -3.74 1.61
C CYS A 136 -6.24 -4.69 1.01
N TYR A 137 -6.62 -5.88 0.48
CA TYR A 137 -5.70 -6.83 -0.16
C TYR A 137 -5.37 -6.47 -1.61
N GLY A 138 -6.18 -5.64 -2.27
CA GLY A 138 -6.09 -5.36 -3.71
C GLY A 138 -4.68 -5.01 -4.21
N ALA A 139 -3.90 -4.25 -3.44
CA ALA A 139 -2.53 -3.89 -3.84
C ALA A 139 -1.55 -5.07 -3.79
N THR A 140 -1.76 -6.05 -2.91
CA THR A 140 -0.93 -7.27 -2.88
C THR A 140 -1.21 -8.15 -4.10
N ALA A 141 -2.49 -8.30 -4.50
CA ALA A 141 -2.83 -8.97 -5.75
C ALA A 141 -2.24 -8.25 -6.96
N ALA A 142 -2.29 -6.90 -6.99
CA ALA A 142 -1.69 -6.10 -8.06
C ALA A 142 -0.17 -6.27 -8.12
N LEU A 143 0.51 -6.35 -6.98
CA LEU A 143 1.95 -6.56 -6.89
C LEU A 143 2.36 -7.94 -7.44
N ASP A 144 1.62 -9.02 -7.11
CA ASP A 144 1.89 -10.35 -7.65
C ASP A 144 1.64 -10.40 -9.17
N TYR A 145 0.56 -9.79 -9.64
CA TYR A 145 0.29 -9.68 -11.07
C TYR A 145 1.39 -8.91 -11.80
N ALA A 146 1.87 -7.79 -11.25
CA ALA A 146 2.98 -7.00 -11.79
C ALA A 146 4.28 -7.83 -11.84
N ARG A 147 4.59 -8.58 -10.78
CA ARG A 147 5.74 -9.49 -10.72
C ARG A 147 5.69 -10.51 -11.85
N LEU A 148 4.56 -11.21 -12.02
CA LEU A 148 4.37 -12.21 -13.07
C LEU A 148 4.45 -11.59 -14.47
N HIS A 149 3.94 -10.37 -14.67
CA HIS A 149 4.03 -9.66 -15.93
C HIS A 149 5.48 -9.35 -16.29
N VAL A 150 6.27 -8.81 -15.36
CA VAL A 150 7.70 -8.49 -15.57
C VAL A 150 8.52 -9.77 -15.77
N GLN A 151 8.23 -10.85 -15.03
CA GLN A 151 8.91 -12.15 -15.24
C GLN A 151 8.69 -12.68 -16.65
N LYS A 152 7.51 -12.48 -17.22
CA LYS A 152 7.19 -12.87 -18.61
C LYS A 152 7.73 -11.88 -19.65
N HIS A 153 7.79 -10.62 -19.30
CA HIS A 153 8.22 -9.51 -20.16
C HIS A 153 9.32 -8.69 -19.45
N PRO A 154 10.58 -9.14 -19.45
CA PRO A 154 11.63 -8.57 -18.58
C PRO A 154 11.98 -7.11 -18.83
N GLU A 155 11.65 -6.56 -20.02
CA GLU A 155 11.88 -5.14 -20.32
C GLU A 155 10.71 -4.25 -19.90
N SER A 156 9.59 -4.84 -19.44
CA SER A 156 8.43 -4.13 -18.96
C SER A 156 8.67 -3.50 -17.60
N LYS A 157 8.05 -2.33 -17.38
CA LYS A 157 7.88 -1.75 -16.06
C LYS A 157 6.39 -1.65 -15.76
N VAL A 158 6.01 -2.01 -14.54
CA VAL A 158 4.62 -1.93 -14.07
C VAL A 158 4.54 -0.94 -12.92
N LEU A 159 3.65 0.04 -13.04
CA LEU A 159 3.34 0.98 -11.97
C LEU A 159 2.14 0.47 -11.16
N VAL A 160 2.38 0.04 -9.94
CA VAL A 160 1.33 -0.35 -8.98
C VAL A 160 1.08 0.81 -8.03
N ILE A 161 -0.16 1.26 -7.93
CA ILE A 161 -0.59 2.36 -7.07
C ILE A 161 -1.66 1.85 -6.12
N ALA A 162 -1.41 1.91 -4.82
CA ALA A 162 -2.38 1.66 -3.78
C ALA A 162 -2.88 3.02 -3.26
N SER A 163 -4.12 3.40 -3.55
CA SER A 163 -4.63 4.75 -3.27
C SER A 163 -6.02 4.69 -2.67
N ASP A 164 -6.19 5.20 -1.44
CA ASP A 164 -7.44 5.13 -0.73
C ASP A 164 -7.72 6.34 0.17
N VAL A 165 -9.02 6.58 0.39
CA VAL A 165 -9.57 7.50 1.39
C VAL A 165 -10.51 6.68 2.29
N ALA A 166 -10.12 6.48 3.53
CA ALA A 166 -10.88 5.70 4.49
C ALA A 166 -11.91 6.58 5.22
N HIS A 167 -13.17 6.43 4.85
CA HIS A 167 -14.31 7.13 5.47
C HIS A 167 -15.19 6.15 6.23
N TYR A 168 -15.37 6.38 7.55
CA TYR A 168 -16.24 5.58 8.43
C TYR A 168 -17.41 6.38 9.00
N GLY A 169 -17.46 7.68 8.72
CA GLY A 169 -18.47 8.61 9.24
C GLY A 169 -18.01 9.37 10.49
N VAL A 170 -18.62 10.52 10.71
CA VAL A 170 -18.42 11.38 11.90
C VAL A 170 -19.25 10.85 13.05
N ASN A 171 -18.73 10.92 14.28
CA ASN A 171 -19.36 10.39 15.50
C ASN A 171 -19.66 8.88 15.47
N THR A 172 -18.89 8.10 14.69
CA THR A 172 -18.99 6.65 14.64
C THR A 172 -17.85 5.98 15.40
N PRO A 173 -17.98 4.70 15.79
CA PRO A 173 -16.87 3.95 16.38
C PRO A 173 -15.66 3.82 15.44
N GLY A 174 -15.85 3.94 14.13
CA GLY A 174 -14.79 3.89 13.11
C GLY A 174 -14.10 5.22 12.88
N GLU A 175 -14.68 6.36 13.24
CA GLU A 175 -14.14 7.70 12.99
C GLU A 175 -12.63 7.83 13.33
N PRO A 176 -12.16 7.34 14.49
CA PRO A 176 -10.76 7.49 14.87
C PRO A 176 -9.78 6.60 14.08
N THR A 177 -10.28 5.79 13.13
CA THR A 177 -9.45 4.93 12.29
C THR A 177 -9.52 5.31 10.80
N GLN A 178 -9.96 6.52 10.49
CA GLN A 178 -9.95 7.10 9.15
C GLN A 178 -8.52 7.46 8.70
N GLY A 179 -8.38 7.88 7.47
CA GLY A 179 -7.12 8.34 6.90
C GLY A 179 -7.19 8.43 5.37
N ALA A 180 -6.14 8.97 4.76
CA ALA A 180 -6.06 9.10 3.32
C ALA A 180 -4.60 9.09 2.85
N GLY A 181 -4.33 8.41 1.74
CA GLY A 181 -3.01 8.41 1.15
C GLY A 181 -2.85 7.40 0.02
N SER A 182 -1.71 7.48 -0.63
CA SER A 182 -1.35 6.62 -1.74
C SER A 182 0.11 6.19 -1.66
N ILE A 183 0.36 4.92 -1.95
CA ILE A 183 1.69 4.37 -2.21
C ILE A 183 1.79 4.01 -3.69
N ALA A 184 2.82 4.50 -4.36
CA ALA A 184 3.17 4.10 -5.72
C ALA A 184 4.45 3.25 -5.69
N MET A 185 4.45 2.13 -6.41
CA MET A 185 5.57 1.21 -6.53
C MET A 185 5.87 0.96 -8.01
N LEU A 186 7.10 1.18 -8.43
CA LEU A 186 7.56 0.79 -9.76
C LEU A 186 8.16 -0.61 -9.67
N ILE A 187 7.58 -1.54 -10.43
CA ILE A 187 8.00 -2.94 -10.46
C ILE A 187 8.78 -3.18 -11.74
N SER A 188 9.99 -3.71 -11.60
CA SER A 188 10.88 -4.01 -12.73
C SER A 188 11.75 -5.23 -12.46
N LYS A 189 12.47 -5.68 -13.50
CA LYS A 189 13.64 -6.56 -13.32
C LYS A 189 14.77 -5.80 -12.62
N ASP A 190 15.66 -6.53 -11.96
CA ASP A 190 16.83 -5.99 -11.26
C ASP A 190 16.48 -4.79 -10.34
N PRO A 191 15.54 -4.99 -9.40
CA PRO A 191 15.02 -3.91 -8.56
C PRO A 191 16.08 -3.36 -7.61
N ARG A 192 16.02 -2.06 -7.29
CA ARG A 192 17.00 -1.39 -6.42
C ARG A 192 16.60 -1.33 -4.94
N ILE A 193 15.37 -1.69 -4.59
CA ILE A 193 14.90 -1.66 -3.19
C ILE A 193 14.67 -3.06 -2.66
N LEU A 194 13.80 -3.83 -3.30
CA LEU A 194 13.26 -5.05 -2.73
C LEU A 194 13.00 -6.10 -3.79
N LEU A 195 13.64 -7.26 -3.65
CA LEU A 195 13.37 -8.44 -4.46
C LEU A 195 12.14 -9.16 -3.92
N LEU A 196 11.13 -9.43 -4.75
CA LEU A 196 9.97 -10.24 -4.39
C LEU A 196 10.29 -11.73 -4.50
N ASN A 197 10.16 -12.46 -3.40
CA ASN A 197 10.42 -13.90 -3.37
C ASN A 197 9.22 -14.66 -3.95
N ASP A 198 9.47 -15.87 -4.50
CA ASP A 198 8.41 -16.75 -5.05
C ASP A 198 7.62 -17.49 -3.97
N LYS A 199 7.83 -17.14 -2.69
CA LYS A 199 7.19 -17.78 -1.54
C LYS A 199 5.98 -16.98 -1.10
N SER A 200 4.78 -17.50 -1.35
CA SER A 200 3.54 -16.93 -0.82
C SER A 200 2.51 -17.98 -0.46
N VAL A 201 1.62 -17.66 0.47
CA VAL A 201 0.45 -18.47 0.84
C VAL A 201 -0.74 -17.54 1.04
N ALA A 202 -1.76 -17.71 0.24
CA ALA A 202 -3.03 -17.01 0.37
C ALA A 202 -4.13 -17.92 0.96
N GLN A 203 -5.06 -17.32 1.69
CA GLN A 203 -6.28 -17.94 2.22
C GLN A 203 -7.48 -17.04 1.97
N THR A 204 -8.56 -17.59 1.43
CA THR A 204 -9.83 -16.89 1.21
C THR A 204 -10.92 -17.45 2.11
N ARG A 205 -11.79 -16.58 2.64
CA ARG A 205 -13.00 -16.93 3.38
C ARG A 205 -14.14 -16.02 2.93
N ASP A 206 -15.33 -16.56 2.71
CA ASP A 206 -16.55 -15.75 2.51
C ASP A 206 -17.10 -15.33 3.88
N ILE A 207 -16.83 -14.08 4.27
CA ILE A 207 -17.22 -13.49 5.56
C ILE A 207 -17.61 -12.02 5.42
N MET A 208 -18.50 -11.56 6.32
CA MET A 208 -18.93 -10.17 6.39
C MET A 208 -18.35 -9.51 7.66
N ASP A 209 -17.05 -9.25 7.65
CA ASP A 209 -16.34 -8.58 8.73
C ASP A 209 -16.29 -7.07 8.56
N PHE A 210 -16.10 -6.60 7.32
CA PHE A 210 -16.18 -5.21 6.86
C PHE A 210 -16.61 -5.24 5.39
N TRP A 211 -17.65 -4.47 5.02
CA TRP A 211 -18.12 -4.38 3.63
C TRP A 211 -18.86 -3.07 3.39
N ARG A 212 -18.89 -2.61 2.14
CA ARG A 212 -19.60 -1.41 1.72
C ARG A 212 -20.37 -1.69 0.42
N PRO A 213 -21.68 -2.03 0.49
CA PRO A 213 -22.48 -2.26 -0.69
C PRO A 213 -22.73 -0.94 -1.44
N ASN A 214 -23.00 -1.04 -2.75
CA ASN A 214 -23.14 0.13 -3.64
C ASN A 214 -24.23 1.15 -3.22
N TYR A 215 -25.18 0.74 -2.41
CA TYR A 215 -26.23 1.62 -1.89
C TYR A 215 -25.85 2.37 -0.60
N SER A 216 -24.63 2.18 -0.10
CA SER A 216 -24.15 2.82 1.13
C SER A 216 -22.87 3.61 0.88
N THR A 217 -22.82 4.85 1.36
CA THR A 217 -21.63 5.71 1.34
C THR A 217 -20.66 5.37 2.47
N THR A 218 -21.14 4.71 3.54
CA THR A 218 -20.34 4.29 4.69
C THR A 218 -20.28 2.76 4.79
N PRO A 219 -19.15 2.21 5.23
CA PRO A 219 -19.02 0.77 5.41
C PRO A 219 -19.80 0.26 6.62
N PHE A 220 -20.20 -1.00 6.55
CA PHE A 220 -20.66 -1.78 7.70
C PHE A 220 -19.49 -2.57 8.27
N VAL A 221 -19.36 -2.56 9.59
CA VAL A 221 -18.26 -3.26 10.28
C VAL A 221 -18.72 -3.87 11.60
N ASN A 222 -18.31 -5.11 11.83
CA ASN A 222 -18.33 -5.70 13.17
C ASN A 222 -16.88 -5.75 13.68
N GLY A 223 -16.43 -4.71 14.39
CA GLY A 223 -15.02 -4.53 14.77
C GLY A 223 -14.44 -5.66 15.63
N ILE A 224 -15.25 -6.27 16.52
CA ILE A 224 -14.81 -7.42 17.34
C ILE A 224 -14.61 -8.65 16.44
N TYR A 225 -15.58 -8.92 15.58
CA TYR A 225 -15.51 -10.04 14.64
C TYR A 225 -14.37 -9.86 13.63
N SER A 226 -14.23 -8.67 13.04
CA SER A 226 -13.15 -8.34 12.10
C SER A 226 -11.76 -8.53 12.75
N THR A 227 -11.55 -8.00 13.96
CA THR A 227 -10.31 -8.23 14.72
C THR A 227 -10.02 -9.72 14.92
N LYS A 228 -11.04 -10.51 15.25
CA LYS A 228 -10.91 -11.96 15.42
C LYS A 228 -10.52 -12.65 14.11
N GLN A 229 -11.17 -12.29 12.99
CA GLN A 229 -10.86 -12.88 11.68
C GLN A 229 -9.45 -12.52 11.22
N TYR A 230 -9.03 -11.26 11.36
CA TYR A 230 -7.67 -10.82 11.06
C TYR A 230 -6.62 -11.66 11.81
N LEU A 231 -6.76 -11.84 13.14
CA LEU A 231 -5.81 -12.60 13.96
C LEU A 231 -5.85 -14.11 13.68
N ASP A 232 -7.03 -14.65 13.37
CA ASP A 232 -7.19 -16.08 13.07
C ASP A 232 -6.61 -16.41 11.70
N MET A 233 -6.88 -15.59 10.68
CA MET A 233 -6.30 -15.76 9.34
C MET A 233 -4.80 -15.53 9.33
N LEU A 234 -4.27 -14.57 10.10
CA LEU A 234 -2.83 -14.43 10.31
C LEU A 234 -2.22 -15.74 10.84
N LYS A 235 -2.81 -16.29 11.92
CA LYS A 235 -2.31 -17.53 12.53
C LYS A 235 -2.32 -18.71 11.55
N THR A 236 -3.42 -18.90 10.84
CA THR A 236 -3.57 -20.05 9.94
C THR A 236 -2.71 -19.94 8.70
N THR A 237 -2.63 -18.73 8.09
CA THR A 237 -1.82 -18.49 6.89
C THR A 237 -0.32 -18.55 7.22
N TRP A 238 0.10 -18.00 8.37
CA TRP A 238 1.49 -18.08 8.85
C TRP A 238 1.92 -19.52 9.10
N ALA A 239 1.09 -20.31 9.78
CA ALA A 239 1.39 -21.72 10.02
C ALA A 239 1.52 -22.53 8.72
N GLU A 240 0.67 -22.26 7.72
CA GLU A 240 0.76 -22.92 6.42
C GLU A 240 1.99 -22.44 5.63
N PHE A 241 2.36 -21.15 5.71
CA PHE A 241 3.58 -20.62 5.11
C PHE A 241 4.83 -21.28 5.67
N GLN A 242 4.93 -21.36 7.00
CA GLN A 242 6.04 -22.05 7.68
C GLN A 242 6.16 -23.51 7.23
N LYS A 243 5.03 -24.23 7.17
CA LYS A 243 4.98 -25.62 6.75
C LYS A 243 5.39 -25.82 5.29
N ARG A 244 4.89 -24.97 4.35
CA ARG A 244 5.17 -25.12 2.91
C ARG A 244 6.61 -24.83 2.56
N PHE A 245 7.22 -23.89 3.24
CA PHE A 245 8.55 -23.38 2.87
C PHE A 245 9.65 -23.75 3.86
N ASP A 246 9.33 -24.60 4.85
CA ASP A 246 10.24 -25.01 5.91
C ASP A 246 10.99 -23.82 6.52
N THR A 247 10.23 -22.83 6.98
CA THR A 247 10.74 -21.53 7.46
C THR A 247 10.17 -21.19 8.83
N SER A 248 10.81 -20.27 9.51
CA SER A 248 10.42 -19.78 10.83
C SER A 248 10.55 -18.28 10.93
N LEU A 249 10.12 -17.66 12.02
CA LEU A 249 10.32 -16.22 12.24
C LEU A 249 11.81 -15.85 12.33
N ALA A 250 12.69 -16.81 12.65
CA ALA A 250 14.14 -16.61 12.70
C ALA A 250 14.77 -16.29 11.33
N ASP A 251 14.09 -16.61 10.24
CA ASP A 251 14.58 -16.35 8.87
C ASP A 251 14.29 -14.92 8.40
N PHE A 252 13.67 -14.09 9.25
CA PHE A 252 13.24 -12.73 8.90
C PHE A 252 13.81 -11.68 9.85
N SER A 253 14.21 -10.56 9.28
CA SER A 253 14.67 -9.38 10.03
C SER A 253 13.53 -8.43 10.41
N ALA A 254 12.40 -8.50 9.70
CA ALA A 254 11.21 -7.70 9.96
C ALA A 254 9.93 -8.42 9.49
N PHE A 255 8.80 -7.98 10.01
CA PHE A 255 7.48 -8.46 9.59
C PHE A 255 6.54 -7.24 9.45
N CYS A 256 6.12 -6.93 8.23
CA CYS A 256 5.16 -5.89 7.93
C CYS A 256 3.73 -6.46 7.93
N PHE A 257 2.81 -5.73 8.53
CA PHE A 257 1.40 -6.13 8.65
C PHE A 257 0.51 -5.14 7.93
N HIS A 258 -0.61 -5.61 7.40
CA HIS A 258 -1.73 -4.72 7.10
C HIS A 258 -2.14 -3.96 8.38
N LEU A 259 -2.30 -2.66 8.27
CA LEU A 259 -2.45 -1.72 9.38
C LEU A 259 -3.80 -0.97 9.30
N PRO A 260 -4.95 -1.56 9.69
CA PRO A 260 -6.17 -0.77 9.88
C PRO A 260 -5.95 0.30 10.95
N PHE A 261 -5.18 -0.03 11.98
CA PHE A 261 -4.55 0.87 12.95
C PHE A 261 -3.38 0.14 13.63
N PRO A 262 -2.33 0.86 14.06
CA PRO A 262 -1.08 0.24 14.53
C PRO A 262 -1.24 -0.76 15.68
N LYS A 263 -2.21 -0.53 16.59
CA LYS A 263 -2.45 -1.46 17.72
C LYS A 263 -2.93 -2.84 17.27
N LEU A 264 -3.67 -2.95 16.14
CA LEU A 264 -4.08 -4.25 15.62
C LEU A 264 -2.87 -5.00 15.05
N ALA A 265 -2.02 -4.32 14.31
CA ALA A 265 -0.77 -4.91 13.83
C ALA A 265 0.14 -5.36 14.99
N LEU A 266 0.21 -4.59 16.08
CA LEU A 266 0.93 -4.99 17.30
C LEU A 266 0.35 -6.28 17.93
N LYS A 267 -0.98 -6.43 17.92
CA LYS A 267 -1.60 -7.69 18.35
C LYS A 267 -1.21 -8.85 17.42
N GLY A 268 -1.18 -8.61 16.12
CA GLY A 268 -0.71 -9.58 15.12
C GLY A 268 0.75 -9.96 15.33
N PHE A 269 1.64 -8.97 15.47
CA PHE A 269 3.05 -9.15 15.75
C PHE A 269 3.29 -10.02 16.99
N ASN A 270 2.60 -9.73 18.10
CA ASN A 270 2.68 -10.52 19.33
C ASN A 270 2.15 -11.96 19.16
N LYS A 271 1.26 -12.21 18.18
CA LYS A 271 0.73 -13.55 17.88
C LYS A 271 1.73 -14.44 17.15
N VAL A 272 2.56 -13.85 16.29
CA VAL A 272 3.58 -14.59 15.51
C VAL A 272 4.92 -14.66 16.24
N MET A 273 5.14 -13.84 17.26
CA MET A 273 6.38 -13.80 18.02
C MET A 273 6.61 -15.15 18.73
N ASP A 274 7.72 -15.80 18.40
CA ASP A 274 8.16 -17.02 19.07
C ASP A 274 8.97 -16.69 20.33
N LYS A 275 8.57 -17.28 21.43
CA LYS A 275 9.25 -17.10 22.74
C LYS A 275 10.63 -17.74 22.77
N ASN A 276 10.90 -18.69 21.89
CA ASN A 276 12.17 -19.43 21.83
C ASN A 276 13.23 -18.77 20.95
N LEU A 277 12.92 -17.66 20.28
CA LEU A 277 13.91 -16.90 19.50
C LEU A 277 15.02 -16.35 20.42
N PRO A 278 16.26 -16.21 19.91
CA PRO A 278 17.33 -15.46 20.57
C PRO A 278 16.87 -14.03 20.93
N GLU A 279 17.32 -13.52 22.07
CA GLU A 279 16.81 -12.24 22.59
C GLU A 279 17.21 -11.06 21.69
N ASP A 280 18.40 -11.07 21.12
CA ASP A 280 18.88 -10.08 20.14
C ASP A 280 17.99 -10.03 18.89
N LEU A 281 17.54 -11.17 18.39
CA LEU A 281 16.62 -11.23 17.27
C LEU A 281 15.22 -10.73 17.64
N LYS A 282 14.71 -11.06 18.83
CA LYS A 282 13.45 -10.51 19.33
C LYS A 282 13.50 -8.98 19.43
N GLU A 283 14.61 -8.44 19.93
CA GLU A 283 14.81 -7.00 20.03
C GLU A 283 14.85 -6.36 18.64
N LYS A 284 15.64 -6.92 17.69
CA LYS A 284 15.66 -6.47 16.28
C LYS A 284 14.27 -6.46 15.66
N LEU A 285 13.50 -7.53 15.83
CA LEU A 285 12.13 -7.63 15.31
C LEU A 285 11.18 -6.59 15.91
N LYS A 286 11.30 -6.31 17.21
CA LYS A 286 10.49 -5.27 17.89
C LYS A 286 10.85 -3.87 17.40
N GLU A 287 12.13 -3.53 17.31
CA GLU A 287 12.60 -2.24 16.80
C GLU A 287 12.15 -2.01 15.36
N ASN A 288 12.22 -3.04 14.52
CA ASN A 288 11.74 -2.97 13.14
C ASN A 288 10.22 -2.86 13.07
N PHE A 289 9.47 -3.55 13.94
CA PHE A 289 8.04 -3.35 14.03
C PHE A 289 7.70 -1.91 14.41
N GLU A 290 8.34 -1.33 15.44
CA GLU A 290 8.13 0.07 15.83
C GLU A 290 8.46 1.05 14.69
N SER A 291 9.53 0.79 13.93
CA SER A 291 9.89 1.57 12.75
C SER A 291 8.82 1.48 11.65
N SER A 292 8.17 0.34 11.49
CA SER A 292 7.15 0.12 10.45
C SER A 292 5.84 0.88 10.70
N ILE A 293 5.54 1.29 11.93
CA ILE A 293 4.28 1.95 12.29
C ILE A 293 4.38 3.47 12.45
N ILE A 294 5.55 4.08 12.25
CA ILE A 294 5.77 5.52 12.49
C ILE A 294 4.86 6.36 11.58
N TYR A 295 4.81 6.06 10.29
CA TYR A 295 4.00 6.85 9.36
C TYR A 295 2.50 6.61 9.53
N SER A 296 2.08 5.38 9.80
CA SER A 296 0.68 5.07 10.06
C SER A 296 0.13 5.79 11.30
N LYS A 297 0.96 6.04 12.32
CA LYS A 297 0.59 6.87 13.48
C LYS A 297 0.23 8.30 13.08
N GLN A 298 0.72 8.81 11.94
CA GLN A 298 0.55 10.18 11.47
C GLN A 298 -0.51 10.34 10.37
N VAL A 299 -0.89 9.24 9.72
CA VAL A 299 -1.71 9.25 8.50
C VAL A 299 -3.08 8.61 8.74
N GLY A 300 -3.15 7.61 9.61
CA GLY A 300 -4.32 6.76 9.77
C GLY A 300 -4.33 5.59 8.77
N ASN A 301 -5.51 5.05 8.50
CA ASN A 301 -5.70 3.94 7.57
C ASN A 301 -5.74 4.43 6.12
N ILE A 302 -4.97 3.80 5.26
CA ILE A 302 -5.01 4.02 3.80
C ILE A 302 -5.31 2.70 3.07
N TYR A 303 -6.13 1.86 3.69
CA TYR A 303 -6.63 0.59 3.17
C TYR A 303 -5.57 -0.23 2.42
N THR A 304 -5.66 -0.31 1.08
CA THR A 304 -4.76 -1.11 0.22
C THR A 304 -3.30 -0.72 0.37
N GLY A 305 -3.02 0.56 0.66
CA GLY A 305 -1.67 1.10 0.84
C GLY A 305 -1.08 0.87 2.22
N SER A 306 -1.88 0.49 3.24
CA SER A 306 -1.43 0.49 4.64
C SER A 306 -0.23 -0.42 4.91
N ILE A 307 -0.16 -1.60 4.31
CA ILE A 307 0.98 -2.52 4.48
C ILE A 307 2.26 -1.94 3.82
N TYR A 308 2.13 -1.27 2.68
CA TYR A 308 3.25 -0.65 1.95
C TYR A 308 3.68 0.68 2.56
N LEU A 309 2.77 1.40 3.24
CA LEU A 309 3.13 2.52 4.11
C LEU A 309 3.97 2.02 5.30
N GLY A 310 3.62 0.86 5.84
CA GLY A 310 4.40 0.17 6.86
C GLY A 310 5.79 -0.24 6.35
N LEU A 311 5.89 -0.78 5.13
CA LEU A 311 7.17 -1.07 4.49
C LEU A 311 8.01 0.20 4.33
N LEU A 312 7.45 1.26 3.74
CA LEU A 312 8.17 2.52 3.53
C LEU A 312 8.64 3.12 4.85
N SER A 313 7.78 3.11 5.88
CA SER A 313 8.13 3.55 7.23
C SER A 313 9.29 2.73 7.82
N LEU A 314 9.25 1.42 7.67
CA LEU A 314 10.32 0.51 8.10
C LEU A 314 11.63 0.85 7.41
N LEU A 315 11.63 0.95 6.08
CA LEU A 315 12.83 1.20 5.27
C LEU A 315 13.51 2.53 5.62
N GLU A 316 12.73 3.60 5.79
CA GLU A 316 13.25 4.94 6.05
C GLU A 316 13.63 5.19 7.52
N ASN A 317 13.10 4.41 8.48
CA ASN A 317 13.32 4.67 9.91
C ASN A 317 14.10 3.56 10.64
N SER A 318 14.24 2.36 10.06
CA SER A 318 15.03 1.29 10.70
C SER A 318 16.52 1.60 10.66
N LYS A 319 17.19 1.37 11.80
CA LYS A 319 18.65 1.54 11.96
C LYS A 319 19.41 0.25 11.72
N ASN A 320 18.76 -0.90 11.71
CA ASN A 320 19.40 -2.21 11.74
C ASN A 320 19.11 -3.10 10.51
N LEU A 321 18.41 -2.58 9.51
CA LEU A 321 18.24 -3.28 8.23
C LEU A 321 19.44 -3.13 7.32
N VAL A 322 19.82 -4.23 6.70
CA VAL A 322 20.94 -4.33 5.76
C VAL A 322 20.52 -5.10 4.50
N ALA A 323 21.32 -4.99 3.43
CA ALA A 323 21.13 -5.80 2.22
C ALA A 323 21.17 -7.29 2.56
N GLY A 324 20.30 -8.08 1.92
CA GLY A 324 20.10 -9.50 2.18
C GLY A 324 19.11 -9.81 3.32
N ASP A 325 18.68 -8.82 4.10
CA ASP A 325 17.64 -9.02 5.11
C ASP A 325 16.30 -9.41 4.46
N ASN A 326 15.67 -10.47 4.97
CA ASN A 326 14.35 -10.91 4.54
C ASN A 326 13.27 -10.20 5.37
N ILE A 327 12.22 -9.75 4.69
CA ILE A 327 11.03 -9.16 5.28
C ILE A 327 9.83 -10.06 4.97
N ALA A 328 9.09 -10.45 6.00
CA ALA A 328 7.79 -11.10 5.85
C ALA A 328 6.68 -10.04 5.80
N PHE A 329 5.61 -10.37 5.09
CA PHE A 329 4.43 -9.52 4.94
C PHE A 329 3.18 -10.31 5.26
N PHE A 330 2.27 -9.68 6.01
CA PHE A 330 0.91 -10.15 6.18
C PHE A 330 -0.05 -9.14 5.59
N SER A 331 -0.57 -9.44 4.42
CA SER A 331 -1.64 -8.70 3.77
C SER A 331 -2.99 -9.26 4.17
N TYR A 332 -3.98 -8.39 4.39
CA TYR A 332 -5.33 -8.76 4.73
C TYR A 332 -6.32 -7.78 4.09
N GLY A 333 -7.29 -8.29 3.37
CA GLY A 333 -8.47 -7.58 2.89
C GLY A 333 -9.72 -8.23 3.46
N SER A 334 -10.62 -7.42 4.02
CA SER A 334 -11.91 -7.90 4.53
C SER A 334 -12.77 -8.52 3.43
N GLY A 335 -13.61 -9.53 3.79
CA GLY A 335 -14.44 -10.22 2.84
C GLY A 335 -14.23 -11.74 2.71
N ALA A 336 -13.09 -12.39 2.93
CA ALA A 336 -11.78 -11.82 3.17
C ALA A 336 -10.70 -12.62 2.43
N VAL A 337 -9.59 -11.95 2.10
CA VAL A 337 -8.37 -12.61 1.62
C VAL A 337 -7.22 -12.23 2.54
N ALA A 338 -6.42 -13.22 2.96
CA ALA A 338 -5.19 -13.02 3.71
C ALA A 338 -4.04 -13.68 2.97
N GLU A 339 -2.88 -13.04 2.93
CA GLU A 339 -1.68 -13.61 2.31
C GLU A 339 -0.43 -13.33 3.14
N ILE A 340 0.40 -14.35 3.32
CA ILE A 340 1.79 -14.22 3.76
C ILE A 340 2.68 -14.36 2.53
N PHE A 341 3.54 -13.39 2.31
CA PHE A 341 4.60 -13.44 1.31
C PHE A 341 5.89 -12.84 1.89
N SER A 342 6.98 -12.95 1.15
CA SER A 342 8.27 -12.43 1.60
C SER A 342 9.02 -11.73 0.48
N ALA A 343 9.98 -10.88 0.91
CA ALA A 343 10.86 -10.18 0.01
C ALA A 343 12.23 -9.98 0.67
N THR A 344 13.26 -9.73 -0.15
CA THR A 344 14.65 -9.57 0.29
C THR A 344 15.17 -8.19 -0.09
N LEU A 345 15.80 -7.49 0.83
CA LEU A 345 16.43 -6.20 0.57
C LEU A 345 17.65 -6.36 -0.33
N VAL A 346 17.77 -5.51 -1.34
CA VAL A 346 18.93 -5.52 -2.25
C VAL A 346 19.99 -4.54 -1.79
N ASP A 347 21.20 -4.70 -2.34
CA ASP A 347 22.30 -3.78 -2.05
C ASP A 347 22.00 -2.37 -2.58
N GLY A 348 22.40 -1.34 -1.80
CA GLY A 348 22.15 0.05 -2.18
C GLY A 348 20.71 0.56 -1.96
N PHE A 349 19.79 -0.24 -1.40
CA PHE A 349 18.38 0.15 -1.24
C PHE A 349 18.18 1.49 -0.50
N LYS A 350 19.11 1.85 0.41
CA LYS A 350 19.05 3.09 1.19
C LYS A 350 19.19 4.34 0.32
N ASP A 351 19.92 4.25 -0.79
CA ASP A 351 20.12 5.38 -1.71
C ASP A 351 18.83 5.76 -2.47
N MET A 352 17.85 4.86 -2.45
CA MET A 352 16.53 5.05 -3.08
C MET A 352 15.47 5.67 -2.14
N LEU A 353 15.83 5.91 -0.87
CA LEU A 353 14.89 6.32 0.18
C LEU A 353 15.01 7.82 0.50
N GLN A 354 13.91 8.39 1.01
CA GLN A 354 13.88 9.77 1.51
C GLN A 354 14.11 9.78 3.03
N THR A 355 14.86 10.75 3.52
CA THR A 355 15.19 10.83 4.97
C THR A 355 14.37 11.85 5.75
N ASN A 356 13.62 12.73 5.07
CA ASN A 356 12.91 13.87 5.69
C ASN A 356 11.37 13.74 5.69
N ARG A 357 10.82 12.58 5.35
CA ARG A 357 9.37 12.38 5.20
C ARG A 357 8.59 12.66 6.49
N LEU A 358 9.11 12.26 7.63
CA LEU A 358 8.45 12.51 8.92
C LEU A 358 8.33 14.03 9.20
N GLU A 359 9.33 14.81 8.84
CA GLU A 359 9.27 16.27 8.98
C GLU A 359 8.25 16.88 8.02
N THR A 360 8.16 16.38 6.79
CA THR A 360 7.11 16.80 5.84
C THR A 360 5.71 16.49 6.38
N LEU A 361 5.52 15.33 6.99
CA LEU A 361 4.23 14.97 7.61
C LEU A 361 3.83 15.89 8.77
N LYS A 362 4.79 16.44 9.52
CA LYS A 362 4.54 17.41 10.60
C LYS A 362 4.17 18.80 10.10
N GLN A 363 4.49 19.15 8.85
CA GLN A 363 4.23 20.46 8.26
C GLN A 363 2.81 20.60 7.68
N ARG A 364 2.00 19.55 7.75
CA ARG A 364 0.61 19.58 7.27
C ARG A 364 -0.26 20.55 8.08
N ILE A 365 -1.33 21.02 7.45
CA ILE A 365 -2.26 21.98 8.03
C ILE A 365 -3.15 21.27 9.05
N ARG A 366 -3.03 21.64 10.35
CA ARG A 366 -3.89 21.11 11.40
C ARG A 366 -5.27 21.74 11.31
N LEU A 367 -6.29 20.92 11.26
CA LEU A 367 -7.70 21.34 11.29
C LEU A 367 -8.21 21.39 12.74
N SER A 368 -9.13 22.34 12.98
CA SER A 368 -10.07 22.20 14.07
C SER A 368 -11.05 21.06 13.79
N VAL A 369 -11.72 20.52 14.83
CA VAL A 369 -12.73 19.47 14.60
C VAL A 369 -13.90 20.02 13.81
N GLU A 370 -14.27 21.30 13.98
CA GLU A 370 -15.32 21.96 13.20
C GLU A 370 -14.95 22.05 11.70
N ASP A 371 -13.71 22.43 11.37
CA ASP A 371 -13.25 22.48 9.97
C ASP A 371 -13.14 21.10 9.35
N TYR A 372 -12.71 20.09 10.14
CA TYR A 372 -12.73 18.70 9.71
C TYR A 372 -14.15 18.25 9.36
N GLU A 373 -15.14 18.51 10.19
CA GLU A 373 -16.54 18.13 9.92
C GLU A 373 -17.09 18.86 8.69
N LYS A 374 -16.76 20.13 8.47
CA LYS A 374 -17.13 20.87 7.25
C LYS A 374 -16.56 20.18 6.01
N ILE A 375 -15.26 19.89 6.00
CA ILE A 375 -14.58 19.21 4.89
C ILE A 375 -15.16 17.80 4.67
N PHE A 376 -15.43 17.08 5.75
CA PHE A 376 -15.94 15.71 5.68
C PHE A 376 -17.31 15.60 5.00
N PHE A 377 -18.20 16.57 5.24
CA PHE A 377 -19.56 16.61 4.68
C PHE A 377 -19.66 17.42 3.39
N GLU A 378 -18.57 18.02 2.92
CA GLU A 378 -18.60 18.78 1.68
C GLU A 378 -18.62 17.84 0.48
N GLU A 379 -19.68 17.93 -0.32
CA GLU A 379 -19.85 17.20 -1.57
C GLU A 379 -20.07 18.18 -2.73
N PRO A 380 -19.62 17.85 -3.96
CA PRO A 380 -19.90 18.65 -5.13
C PRO A 380 -21.42 18.72 -5.38
N VAL A 381 -21.95 19.94 -5.52
CA VAL A 381 -23.35 20.13 -5.93
C VAL A 381 -23.42 20.10 -7.47
N ILE A 382 -23.91 19.00 -8.01
CA ILE A 382 -24.01 18.77 -9.46
C ILE A 382 -25.34 19.33 -9.96
N ASP A 383 -25.29 20.20 -10.97
CA ASP A 383 -26.48 20.74 -11.63
C ASP A 383 -27.16 19.73 -12.59
N ALA A 384 -28.25 20.13 -13.22
CA ALA A 384 -29.02 19.26 -14.13
C ALA A 384 -28.22 18.91 -15.41
N GLU A 385 -27.28 19.75 -15.80
CA GLU A 385 -26.39 19.59 -16.94
C GLU A 385 -25.15 18.76 -16.63
N GLY A 386 -24.96 18.38 -15.36
CA GLY A 386 -23.83 17.57 -14.90
C GLY A 386 -22.58 18.38 -14.56
N ASN A 387 -22.72 19.68 -14.23
CA ASN A 387 -21.59 20.53 -13.87
C ASN A 387 -21.53 20.79 -12.37
N ALA A 388 -20.33 20.94 -11.83
CA ALA A 388 -20.11 21.46 -10.49
C ALA A 388 -18.80 22.24 -10.41
N THR A 389 -18.85 23.39 -9.72
CA THR A 389 -17.66 24.07 -9.26
C THR A 389 -17.14 23.38 -8.02
N ILE A 390 -15.85 23.10 -7.99
CA ILE A 390 -15.18 22.45 -6.87
C ILE A 390 -14.50 23.50 -6.00
N THR A 391 -14.74 23.46 -4.70
CA THR A 391 -14.05 24.33 -3.75
C THR A 391 -12.55 24.05 -3.79
N GLU A 392 -11.75 25.10 -3.95
CA GLU A 392 -10.30 24.98 -4.03
C GLU A 392 -9.68 24.95 -2.63
N TYR A 393 -9.15 23.79 -2.27
CA TYR A 393 -8.32 23.57 -1.08
C TYR A 393 -6.88 23.28 -1.50
N LYS A 394 -5.94 23.40 -0.55
CA LYS A 394 -4.56 23.00 -0.76
C LYS A 394 -4.47 21.47 -0.91
N THR A 395 -3.91 21.02 -2.01
CA THR A 395 -3.66 19.60 -2.29
C THR A 395 -2.17 19.34 -2.52
N GLY A 396 -1.81 18.11 -2.94
CA GLY A 396 -0.48 17.78 -3.45
C GLY A 396 -0.20 18.38 -4.82
N ALA A 397 0.42 17.60 -5.71
CA ALA A 397 0.75 18.04 -7.08
C ALA A 397 -0.48 18.17 -8.01
N TYR A 398 -1.58 17.51 -7.67
CA TYR A 398 -2.80 17.44 -8.49
C TYR A 398 -4.04 17.79 -7.68
N ALA A 399 -5.09 18.25 -8.36
CA ALA A 399 -6.41 18.52 -7.80
C ALA A 399 -7.51 18.18 -8.80
N LEU A 400 -8.70 17.82 -8.29
CA LEU A 400 -9.94 17.88 -9.05
C LEU A 400 -10.29 19.36 -9.22
N LYS A 401 -10.39 19.83 -10.46
CA LYS A 401 -10.59 21.24 -10.79
C LYS A 401 -12.06 21.60 -10.94
N GLU A 402 -12.81 20.72 -11.61
CA GLU A 402 -14.24 20.90 -11.87
C GLU A 402 -14.88 19.56 -12.25
N ILE A 403 -16.21 19.53 -12.24
CA ILE A 403 -16.99 18.52 -12.93
C ILE A 403 -17.73 19.25 -14.06
N ARG A 404 -17.62 18.73 -15.30
CA ARG A 404 -18.23 19.31 -16.49
C ARG A 404 -18.93 18.21 -17.28
N GLU A 405 -20.20 18.35 -17.56
CA GLU A 405 -21.00 17.35 -18.29
C GLU A 405 -20.79 15.93 -17.73
N HIS A 406 -20.88 15.79 -16.40
CA HIS A 406 -20.62 14.56 -15.63
C HIS A 406 -19.15 14.02 -15.69
N GLN A 407 -18.21 14.77 -16.26
CA GLN A 407 -16.82 14.38 -16.36
C GLN A 407 -15.98 15.06 -15.28
N ARG A 408 -15.21 14.27 -14.51
CA ARG A 408 -14.22 14.79 -13.56
C ARG A 408 -13.00 15.31 -14.32
N ILE A 409 -12.66 16.57 -14.12
CA ILE A 409 -11.52 17.26 -14.75
C ILE A 409 -10.44 17.47 -13.69
N TYR A 410 -9.36 16.74 -13.82
CA TYR A 410 -8.19 16.86 -12.96
C TYR A 410 -7.09 17.67 -13.63
N GLY A 411 -6.21 18.29 -12.83
CA GLY A 411 -5.06 19.02 -13.34
C GLY A 411 -3.98 19.22 -12.29
N LYS A 412 -2.78 19.61 -12.74
CA LYS A 412 -1.72 20.03 -11.83
C LYS A 412 -2.13 21.28 -11.06
N VAL A 413 -1.71 21.34 -9.81
CA VAL A 413 -1.77 22.57 -9.02
C VAL A 413 -0.65 23.47 -9.56
N ASN A 414 -1.01 24.60 -10.14
CA ASN A 414 -0.01 25.56 -10.60
C ASN A 414 0.71 26.08 -9.37
N ASP A 415 2.03 25.92 -9.32
CA ASP A 415 2.87 26.68 -8.41
C ASP A 415 2.68 28.16 -8.74
N LYS A 416 2.06 28.91 -7.81
CA LYS A 416 2.00 30.37 -7.87
C LYS A 416 3.26 30.96 -7.29
#